data_d292f0559a420ce975d7eb8ef36ed5ef
#
_entry.id   d292f0559a420ce975d7eb8ef36ed5ef
#
_cell.length_a   1.000
_cell.length_b   1.000
_cell.length_c   1.000
_cell.angle_alpha   90.00
_cell.angle_beta   90.00
_cell.angle_gamma   90.00
#
_symmetry.space_group_name_H-M   'P 1'
#
loop_
_entity.id
_entity.type
_entity.pdbx_description
1 polymer ?
#
loop_
_entity_poly.entity_id
_entity_poly.type
_entity_poly.pdbx_seq_one_letter_code
_entity_poly.pdbx_strand_id
1 'polypeptide(L)'
;MPGKFSFRTLALTLVAGVSMALGASAAHAQALEKIKSAGVIRVGVMGEQAPWGSIDASGQNIGYDVDVAKLIGEEMGVKVEFVPNAVSARIPNLLTGKVDLQMAVMGMYPDRAKAVQFSKPYAGLKIILLSSAKNKITAIEDAKSLRIGVPRGAAQDKAITTLLGDVPNIRRFDDDSSNIQALVSGQVDAIGGNTTYKINLDRASPGNDYEQKLVFNEQWMGVTTKLGDKEINDWLNKFIDKIKADGRLEAINKKWLAADALPNFPERLEGIPFTVQ
;
A
#
# COMPACT_ATOMS: atom_id res chain seq x y z
N MET A 1 -12.28 47.09 54.43
CA MET A 1 -10.96 46.40 54.39
C MET A 1 -10.93 45.61 53.10
N PRO A 2 -10.02 45.92 52.14
CA PRO A 2 -9.95 45.17 50.88
C PRO A 2 -8.91 44.02 51.01
N GLY A 3 -9.39 42.82 50.63
CA GLY A 3 -8.58 41.60 50.63
C GLY A 3 -7.50 41.61 49.54
N LYS A 4 -6.29 41.28 49.91
CA LYS A 4 -5.14 41.12 49.01
C LYS A 4 -5.26 39.80 48.20
N PHE A 5 -5.55 39.88 46.91
CA PHE A 5 -5.41 38.76 46.01
C PHE A 5 -3.92 38.47 45.72
N SER A 6 -3.51 37.26 45.99
CA SER A 6 -2.15 36.82 45.87
C SER A 6 -1.77 36.48 44.43
N PHE A 7 -0.81 37.18 43.85
CA PHE A 7 -0.23 36.98 42.49
C PHE A 7 0.56 35.69 42.31
N ARG A 8 0.53 34.76 43.27
CA ARG A 8 1.34 33.52 43.22
C ARG A 8 0.69 32.36 42.51
N THR A 9 -0.61 32.41 42.22
CA THR A 9 -1.37 31.27 41.62
C THR A 9 -1.39 31.29 40.08
N LEU A 10 -1.00 32.42 39.44
CA LEU A 10 -1.03 32.54 37.97
C LEU A 10 0.24 32.02 37.27
N ALA A 11 1.35 31.85 37.99
CA ALA A 11 2.61 31.40 37.42
C ALA A 11 2.75 29.87 37.30
N LEU A 12 1.99 29.10 38.09
CA LEU A 12 2.10 27.63 38.05
C LEU A 12 1.28 26.95 36.88
N THR A 13 0.25 27.62 36.38
CA THR A 13 -0.57 27.06 35.29
C THR A 13 0.05 27.23 33.91
N LEU A 14 0.98 28.18 33.71
CA LEU A 14 1.65 28.38 32.42
C LEU A 14 2.80 27.39 32.18
N VAL A 15 3.43 26.86 33.23
CA VAL A 15 4.54 25.90 33.10
C VAL A 15 4.06 24.50 32.79
N ALA A 16 2.85 24.08 33.24
CA ALA A 16 2.29 22.78 32.98
C ALA A 16 1.84 22.59 31.50
N GLY A 17 1.40 23.69 30.86
CA GLY A 17 0.95 23.64 29.45
C GLY A 17 2.10 23.48 28.44
N VAL A 18 3.27 24.03 28.73
CA VAL A 18 4.46 23.95 27.85
C VAL A 18 5.12 22.57 27.95
N SER A 19 5.06 21.93 29.11
CA SER A 19 5.66 20.59 29.29
C SER A 19 4.91 19.47 28.57
N MET A 20 3.59 19.60 28.35
CA MET A 20 2.81 18.62 27.57
C MET A 20 3.03 18.72 26.05
N ALA A 21 3.30 19.91 25.52
CA ALA A 21 3.55 20.12 24.11
C ALA A 21 4.93 19.59 23.67
N LEU A 22 5.93 19.63 24.56
CA LEU A 22 7.29 19.10 24.32
C LEU A 22 7.34 17.56 24.38
N GLY A 23 6.47 16.92 25.17
CA GLY A 23 6.39 15.46 25.28
C GLY A 23 5.82 14.76 24.06
N ALA A 24 4.89 15.40 23.35
CA ALA A 24 4.27 14.81 22.14
C ALA A 24 5.24 14.82 20.93
N SER A 25 6.09 15.84 20.78
CA SER A 25 7.09 15.91 19.72
C SER A 25 8.22 14.89 19.89
N ALA A 26 8.59 14.53 21.13
CA ALA A 26 9.65 13.55 21.39
C ALA A 26 9.22 12.10 21.08
N ALA A 27 7.93 11.79 21.12
CA ALA A 27 7.44 10.43 20.86
C ALA A 27 7.46 10.07 19.34
N HIS A 28 7.37 11.06 18.46
CA HIS A 28 7.39 10.85 17.00
C HIS A 28 8.81 10.82 16.41
N ALA A 29 9.80 11.49 17.05
CA ALA A 29 11.20 11.46 16.64
C ALA A 29 11.92 10.11 16.86
N GLN A 30 11.22 9.13 17.46
CA GLN A 30 11.84 7.87 17.91
C GLN A 30 11.73 6.69 16.93
N ALA A 31 10.87 6.74 15.89
CA ALA A 31 10.61 5.57 15.06
C ALA A 31 11.85 5.16 14.25
N LEU A 32 12.48 6.10 13.55
CA LEU A 32 13.68 5.85 12.75
C LEU A 32 14.87 5.40 13.61
N GLU A 33 15.14 6.11 14.72
CA GLU A 33 16.22 5.77 15.65
C GLU A 33 15.97 4.44 16.38
N LYS A 34 14.71 4.11 16.68
CA LYS A 34 14.34 2.83 17.25
C LYS A 34 14.61 1.68 16.29
N ILE A 35 14.29 1.83 14.99
CA ILE A 35 14.59 0.85 13.96
C ILE A 35 16.09 0.65 13.84
N LYS A 36 16.86 1.73 13.73
CA LYS A 36 18.33 1.68 13.63
C LYS A 36 18.99 1.02 14.85
N SER A 37 18.56 1.41 16.04
CA SER A 37 19.10 0.84 17.29
C SER A 37 18.72 -0.64 17.49
N ALA A 38 17.56 -1.06 16.99
CA ALA A 38 17.15 -2.47 16.99
C ALA A 38 17.91 -3.29 15.93
N GLY A 39 18.51 -2.65 14.92
CA GLY A 39 19.20 -3.31 13.82
C GLY A 39 18.26 -4.09 12.89
N VAL A 40 16.95 -3.88 13.01
CA VAL A 40 15.92 -4.61 12.23
C VAL A 40 14.74 -3.72 11.90
N ILE A 41 14.22 -3.87 10.67
CA ILE A 41 12.97 -3.25 10.20
C ILE A 41 12.00 -4.31 9.71
N ARG A 42 10.76 -4.28 10.20
CA ARG A 42 9.70 -5.21 9.81
C ARG A 42 8.86 -4.58 8.71
N VAL A 43 8.82 -5.23 7.56
CA VAL A 43 8.12 -4.71 6.37
C VAL A 43 6.99 -5.65 5.98
N GLY A 44 5.77 -5.12 5.95
CA GLY A 44 4.60 -5.80 5.43
C GLY A 44 4.65 -5.89 3.91
N VAL A 45 4.51 -7.10 3.37
CA VAL A 45 4.53 -7.38 1.93
C VAL A 45 3.38 -8.33 1.56
N MET A 46 3.06 -8.43 0.27
CA MET A 46 2.16 -9.49 -0.20
C MET A 46 2.92 -10.82 -0.19
N GLY A 47 2.22 -11.92 0.14
CA GLY A 47 2.79 -13.27 0.14
C GLY A 47 2.46 -14.08 -1.11
N GLU A 48 1.43 -13.67 -1.88
CA GLU A 48 0.83 -14.48 -2.95
C GLU A 48 0.46 -13.67 -4.20
N GLN A 49 1.05 -12.49 -4.37
CA GLN A 49 0.74 -11.60 -5.51
C GLN A 49 2.01 -11.27 -6.31
N ALA A 50 2.52 -12.25 -7.06
CA ALA A 50 3.58 -11.95 -8.04
C ALA A 50 3.06 -10.95 -9.10
N PRO A 51 3.89 -10.04 -9.59
CA PRO A 51 5.33 -9.87 -9.33
C PRO A 51 5.65 -8.97 -8.11
N TRP A 52 4.65 -8.52 -7.35
CA TRP A 52 4.81 -7.53 -6.26
C TRP A 52 5.40 -8.14 -4.99
N GLY A 53 4.84 -9.26 -4.53
CA GLY A 53 5.30 -10.01 -3.38
C GLY A 53 4.78 -11.45 -3.44
N SER A 54 5.67 -12.41 -3.30
CA SER A 54 5.34 -13.83 -3.24
C SER A 54 6.40 -14.58 -2.45
N ILE A 55 6.12 -15.84 -2.12
CA ILE A 55 7.06 -16.75 -1.48
C ILE A 55 7.54 -17.73 -2.57
N ASP A 56 8.85 -17.86 -2.72
CA ASP A 56 9.45 -18.81 -3.66
C ASP A 56 9.49 -20.24 -3.13
N ALA A 57 9.97 -21.18 -3.94
CA ALA A 57 10.07 -22.59 -3.59
C ALA A 57 11.01 -22.88 -2.40
N SER A 58 11.91 -21.94 -2.06
CA SER A 58 12.81 -22.02 -0.89
C SER A 58 12.21 -21.38 0.37
N GLY A 59 10.97 -20.86 0.29
CA GLY A 59 10.31 -20.19 1.38
C GLY A 59 10.73 -18.71 1.57
N GLN A 60 11.44 -18.13 0.60
CA GLN A 60 11.89 -16.74 0.68
C GLN A 60 10.90 -15.76 0.05
N ASN A 61 10.76 -14.59 0.66
CA ASN A 61 9.99 -13.51 0.08
C ASN A 61 10.74 -12.91 -1.12
N ILE A 62 10.05 -12.83 -2.26
CA ILE A 62 10.53 -12.28 -3.53
C ILE A 62 9.49 -11.34 -4.13
N GLY A 63 9.90 -10.39 -4.95
CA GLY A 63 9.00 -9.48 -5.65
C GLY A 63 9.50 -8.05 -5.70
N TYR A 64 8.75 -7.21 -6.40
CA TYR A 64 9.06 -5.78 -6.57
C TYR A 64 9.15 -5.06 -5.21
N ASP A 65 8.09 -5.15 -4.39
CA ASP A 65 8.03 -4.51 -3.07
C ASP A 65 9.13 -5.07 -2.14
N VAL A 66 9.43 -6.37 -2.26
CA VAL A 66 10.47 -7.05 -1.50
C VAL A 66 11.85 -6.51 -1.85
N ASP A 67 12.16 -6.33 -3.14
CA ASP A 67 13.46 -5.83 -3.57
C ASP A 67 13.64 -4.35 -3.21
N VAL A 68 12.58 -3.52 -3.30
CA VAL A 68 12.65 -2.12 -2.80
C VAL A 68 12.85 -2.10 -1.28
N ALA A 69 12.18 -2.99 -0.52
CA ALA A 69 12.37 -3.07 0.92
C ALA A 69 13.79 -3.55 1.32
N LYS A 70 14.40 -4.44 0.54
CA LYS A 70 15.82 -4.81 0.74
C LYS A 70 16.75 -3.61 0.60
N LEU A 71 16.53 -2.78 -0.44
CA LEU A 71 17.29 -1.52 -0.60
C LEU A 71 17.08 -0.56 0.57
N ILE A 72 15.87 -0.49 1.16
CA ILE A 72 15.62 0.29 2.38
C ILE A 72 16.50 -0.22 3.53
N GLY A 73 16.53 -1.54 3.75
CA GLY A 73 17.34 -2.13 4.81
C GLY A 73 18.84 -1.90 4.60
N GLU A 74 19.33 -2.09 3.38
CA GLU A 74 20.72 -1.82 3.00
C GLU A 74 21.10 -0.37 3.26
N GLU A 75 20.27 0.59 2.84
CA GLU A 75 20.54 2.01 2.99
C GLU A 75 20.43 2.50 4.46
N MET A 76 19.60 1.84 5.28
CA MET A 76 19.50 2.08 6.73
C MET A 76 20.59 1.37 7.53
N GLY A 77 21.25 0.35 6.95
CA GLY A 77 22.18 -0.52 7.67
C GLY A 77 21.49 -1.47 8.66
N VAL A 78 20.27 -1.91 8.35
CA VAL A 78 19.46 -2.80 9.20
C VAL A 78 19.00 -4.05 8.44
N LYS A 79 18.73 -5.13 9.17
CA LYS A 79 18.11 -6.33 8.61
C LYS A 79 16.64 -6.07 8.28
N VAL A 80 16.16 -6.58 7.15
CA VAL A 80 14.73 -6.56 6.81
C VAL A 80 14.09 -7.89 7.23
N GLU A 81 13.01 -7.80 8.00
CA GLU A 81 12.11 -8.90 8.30
C GLU A 81 10.79 -8.70 7.56
N PHE A 82 10.46 -9.65 6.69
CA PHE A 82 9.24 -9.59 5.91
C PHE A 82 8.07 -10.21 6.67
N VAL A 83 6.92 -9.54 6.63
CA VAL A 83 5.66 -9.99 7.21
C VAL A 83 4.63 -10.07 6.10
N PRO A 84 4.38 -11.27 5.54
CA PRO A 84 3.32 -11.45 4.56
C PRO A 84 1.95 -11.08 5.13
N ASN A 85 1.16 -10.34 4.36
CA ASN A 85 -0.14 -9.81 4.79
C ASN A 85 -1.26 -10.22 3.83
N ALA A 86 -2.43 -10.52 4.38
CA ALA A 86 -3.67 -10.42 3.63
C ALA A 86 -4.01 -8.94 3.33
N VAL A 87 -4.79 -8.70 2.28
CA VAL A 87 -5.14 -7.34 1.83
C VAL A 87 -5.80 -6.51 2.93
N SER A 88 -6.74 -7.09 3.67
CA SER A 88 -7.48 -6.42 4.75
C SER A 88 -6.62 -6.14 5.99
N ALA A 89 -5.52 -6.87 6.19
CA ALA A 89 -4.66 -6.76 7.37
C ALA A 89 -3.58 -5.67 7.24
N ARG A 90 -3.37 -5.08 6.06
CA ARG A 90 -2.26 -4.15 5.80
C ARG A 90 -2.23 -2.95 6.75
N ILE A 91 -3.31 -2.16 6.78
CA ILE A 91 -3.40 -0.99 7.66
C ILE A 91 -3.45 -1.41 9.14
N PRO A 92 -4.27 -2.37 9.58
CA PRO A 92 -4.24 -2.87 10.96
C PRO A 92 -2.86 -3.31 11.45
N ASN A 93 -2.10 -4.06 10.65
CA ASN A 93 -0.74 -4.51 11.02
C ASN A 93 0.23 -3.34 11.21
N LEU A 94 0.12 -2.29 10.40
CA LEU A 94 0.91 -1.07 10.57
C LEU A 94 0.53 -0.32 11.84
N LEU A 95 -0.77 -0.07 12.05
CA LEU A 95 -1.25 0.71 13.20
C LEU A 95 -0.95 0.03 14.54
N THR A 96 -1.06 -1.30 14.60
CA THR A 96 -0.73 -2.09 15.81
C THR A 96 0.77 -2.26 16.04
N GLY A 97 1.61 -1.88 15.05
CA GLY A 97 3.06 -2.02 15.15
C GLY A 97 3.56 -3.45 14.92
N LYS A 98 2.76 -4.32 14.31
CA LYS A 98 3.22 -5.62 13.83
C LYS A 98 4.26 -5.47 12.71
N VAL A 99 4.15 -4.41 11.92
CA VAL A 99 5.13 -3.96 10.94
C VAL A 99 5.50 -2.51 11.18
N ASP A 100 6.69 -2.12 10.77
CA ASP A 100 7.20 -0.74 10.85
C ASP A 100 6.90 0.03 9.56
N LEU A 101 6.94 -0.66 8.41
CA LEU A 101 6.54 -0.17 7.10
C LEU A 101 5.53 -1.10 6.46
N GLN A 102 4.63 -0.55 5.65
CA GLN A 102 3.72 -1.34 4.82
C GLN A 102 3.96 -1.02 3.35
N MET A 103 4.31 -2.05 2.56
CA MET A 103 4.58 -1.91 1.12
C MET A 103 3.62 -2.72 0.23
N ALA A 104 3.12 -3.83 0.66
CA ALA A 104 2.21 -4.80 0.02
C ALA A 104 1.19 -4.21 -1.00
N VAL A 105 1.65 -3.73 -2.16
CA VAL A 105 0.82 -3.07 -3.20
C VAL A 105 -0.07 -1.97 -2.61
N MET A 106 0.51 -1.16 -1.71
CA MET A 106 -0.27 -0.20 -0.92
C MET A 106 -0.60 1.04 -1.74
N GLY A 107 -1.76 1.00 -2.37
CA GLY A 107 -2.27 2.11 -3.18
C GLY A 107 -2.54 3.37 -2.36
N MET A 108 -2.10 4.50 -2.90
CA MET A 108 -2.24 5.82 -2.34
C MET A 108 -3.66 6.34 -2.65
N TYR A 109 -4.50 6.42 -1.63
CA TYR A 109 -5.88 6.93 -1.74
C TYR A 109 -6.19 7.89 -0.59
N PRO A 110 -7.02 8.95 -0.81
CA PRO A 110 -7.30 9.97 0.20
C PRO A 110 -7.94 9.42 1.48
N ASP A 111 -8.75 8.38 1.39
CA ASP A 111 -9.35 7.72 2.55
C ASP A 111 -8.30 6.98 3.39
N ARG A 112 -7.33 6.33 2.77
CA ARG A 112 -6.20 5.70 3.45
C ARG A 112 -5.26 6.72 4.08
N ALA A 113 -5.01 7.84 3.39
CA ALA A 113 -4.18 8.94 3.89
C ALA A 113 -4.72 9.60 5.17
N LYS A 114 -5.99 9.37 5.53
CA LYS A 114 -6.56 9.77 6.82
C LYS A 114 -6.07 8.90 7.99
N ALA A 115 -5.59 7.71 7.73
CA ALA A 115 -5.17 6.74 8.74
C ALA A 115 -3.65 6.47 8.74
N VAL A 116 -2.99 6.69 7.61
CA VAL A 116 -1.57 6.39 7.41
C VAL A 116 -0.88 7.47 6.60
N GLN A 117 0.45 7.57 6.73
CA GLN A 117 1.29 8.47 5.95
C GLN A 117 1.90 7.71 4.77
N PHE A 118 1.89 8.33 3.58
CA PHE A 118 2.57 7.82 2.40
C PHE A 118 3.86 8.59 2.12
N SER A 119 4.87 7.89 1.61
CA SER A 119 6.01 8.50 0.94
C SER A 119 5.63 8.98 -0.46
N LYS A 120 6.58 9.59 -1.19
CA LYS A 120 6.52 9.71 -2.64
C LYS A 120 6.27 8.35 -3.29
N PRO A 121 5.59 8.30 -4.45
CA PRO A 121 5.31 7.04 -5.12
C PRO A 121 6.61 6.40 -5.67
N TYR A 122 6.71 5.07 -5.53
CA TYR A 122 7.80 4.26 -6.07
C TYR A 122 7.35 3.28 -7.17
N ALA A 123 6.05 3.08 -7.32
CA ALA A 123 5.48 2.21 -8.35
C ALA A 123 4.06 2.66 -8.73
N GLY A 124 3.57 2.17 -9.86
CA GLY A 124 2.21 2.42 -10.35
C GLY A 124 1.64 1.23 -11.12
N LEU A 125 0.33 1.11 -11.12
CA LEU A 125 -0.43 0.11 -11.88
C LEU A 125 -1.82 0.64 -12.20
N LYS A 126 -2.58 -0.08 -13.03
CA LYS A 126 -3.99 0.25 -13.29
C LYS A 126 -4.89 -0.75 -12.57
N ILE A 127 -5.98 -0.23 -12.00
CA ILE A 127 -7.08 -1.04 -11.44
C ILE A 127 -8.05 -1.34 -12.58
N ILE A 128 -8.35 -2.61 -12.76
CA ILE A 128 -9.05 -3.11 -13.95
C ILE A 128 -10.13 -4.13 -13.58
N LEU A 129 -11.03 -4.38 -14.54
CA LEU A 129 -11.90 -5.55 -14.57
C LEU A 129 -11.33 -6.57 -15.57
N LEU A 130 -11.23 -7.82 -15.15
CA LEU A 130 -10.83 -8.98 -15.96
C LEU A 130 -11.98 -9.96 -16.08
N SER A 131 -12.14 -10.53 -17.26
CA SER A 131 -13.13 -11.57 -17.53
C SER A 131 -12.72 -12.38 -18.78
N SER A 132 -13.40 -13.50 -19.04
CA SER A 132 -13.22 -14.24 -20.30
C SER A 132 -13.47 -13.35 -21.52
N ALA A 133 -12.72 -13.55 -22.59
CA ALA A 133 -12.91 -12.88 -23.87
C ALA A 133 -14.35 -13.03 -24.42
N LYS A 134 -15.03 -14.12 -24.07
CA LYS A 134 -16.43 -14.39 -24.47
C LYS A 134 -17.41 -13.40 -23.86
N ASN A 135 -17.14 -12.84 -22.71
CA ASN A 135 -17.99 -11.86 -22.06
C ASN A 135 -17.80 -10.49 -22.73
N LYS A 136 -18.82 -10.00 -23.40
CA LYS A 136 -18.80 -8.67 -24.02
C LYS A 136 -19.05 -7.61 -22.95
N ILE A 137 -18.00 -7.04 -22.41
CA ILE A 137 -18.04 -5.98 -21.41
C ILE A 137 -17.30 -4.78 -22.00
N THR A 138 -18.01 -3.72 -22.31
CA THR A 138 -17.50 -2.47 -22.87
C THR A 138 -17.76 -1.28 -21.96
N ALA A 139 -18.72 -1.41 -21.06
CA ALA A 139 -19.04 -0.44 -20.02
C ALA A 139 -19.31 -1.15 -18.69
N ILE A 140 -19.29 -0.41 -17.57
CA ILE A 140 -19.52 -1.00 -16.25
C ILE A 140 -20.94 -1.55 -16.09
N GLU A 141 -21.89 -1.00 -16.84
CA GLU A 141 -23.28 -1.43 -16.88
C GLU A 141 -23.42 -2.88 -17.37
N ASP A 142 -22.55 -3.31 -18.29
CA ASP A 142 -22.54 -4.69 -18.83
C ASP A 142 -22.15 -5.70 -17.72
N ALA A 143 -21.46 -5.25 -16.69
CA ALA A 143 -21.03 -6.09 -15.58
C ALA A 143 -22.07 -6.24 -14.46
N LYS A 144 -23.17 -5.48 -14.48
CA LYS A 144 -24.19 -5.48 -13.40
C LYS A 144 -24.82 -6.84 -13.11
N SER A 145 -24.99 -7.67 -14.14
CA SER A 145 -25.57 -9.01 -14.00
C SER A 145 -24.55 -10.10 -13.69
N LEU A 146 -23.25 -9.79 -13.75
CA LEU A 146 -22.19 -10.75 -13.55
C LEU A 146 -21.89 -10.96 -12.06
N ARG A 147 -21.44 -12.16 -11.71
CA ARG A 147 -20.84 -12.44 -10.42
C ARG A 147 -19.40 -11.88 -10.45
N ILE A 148 -19.11 -10.88 -9.64
CA ILE A 148 -17.82 -10.20 -9.66
C ILE A 148 -17.06 -10.50 -8.36
N GLY A 149 -15.84 -11.02 -8.49
CA GLY A 149 -14.93 -11.24 -7.37
C GLY A 149 -14.04 -10.02 -7.13
N VAL A 150 -13.78 -9.71 -5.86
CA VAL A 150 -12.81 -8.68 -5.46
C VAL A 150 -12.13 -9.07 -4.15
N PRO A 151 -10.86 -8.74 -3.93
CA PRO A 151 -10.25 -8.85 -2.61
C PRO A 151 -10.82 -7.77 -1.69
N ARG A 152 -11.27 -8.18 -0.50
CA ARG A 152 -11.91 -7.30 0.49
C ARG A 152 -11.02 -6.12 0.87
N GLY A 153 -11.57 -4.89 0.77
CA GLY A 153 -10.87 -3.66 1.14
C GLY A 153 -9.73 -3.26 0.20
N ALA A 154 -9.61 -3.93 -0.95
CA ALA A 154 -8.69 -3.54 -2.01
C ALA A 154 -9.22 -2.33 -2.80
N ALA A 155 -8.37 -1.74 -3.65
CA ALA A 155 -8.75 -0.64 -4.51
C ALA A 155 -9.85 -1.01 -5.51
N GLN A 156 -9.79 -2.22 -6.07
CA GLN A 156 -10.78 -2.76 -7.00
C GLN A 156 -12.13 -3.04 -6.33
N ASP A 157 -12.16 -3.44 -5.06
CA ASP A 157 -13.41 -3.56 -4.29
C ASP A 157 -14.10 -2.19 -4.19
N LYS A 158 -13.33 -1.17 -3.81
CA LYS A 158 -13.85 0.19 -3.72
C LYS A 158 -14.30 0.73 -5.08
N ALA A 159 -13.50 0.55 -6.14
CA ALA A 159 -13.82 1.04 -7.47
C ALA A 159 -15.13 0.43 -7.99
N ILE A 160 -15.27 -0.89 -7.91
CA ILE A 160 -16.46 -1.60 -8.40
C ILE A 160 -17.68 -1.29 -7.54
N THR A 161 -17.55 -1.26 -6.20
CA THR A 161 -18.66 -0.92 -5.31
C THR A 161 -19.12 0.53 -5.51
N THR A 162 -18.21 1.46 -5.81
CA THR A 162 -18.57 2.85 -6.11
C THR A 162 -19.37 2.98 -7.40
N LEU A 163 -19.04 2.18 -8.42
CA LEU A 163 -19.68 2.25 -9.73
C LEU A 163 -20.98 1.45 -9.84
N LEU A 164 -21.04 0.29 -9.20
CA LEU A 164 -22.22 -0.60 -9.28
C LEU A 164 -23.16 -0.48 -8.06
N GLY A 165 -22.72 0.17 -6.99
CA GLY A 165 -23.34 0.06 -5.67
C GLY A 165 -22.94 -1.23 -4.95
N ASP A 166 -23.42 -1.39 -3.71
CA ASP A 166 -23.21 -2.64 -2.95
C ASP A 166 -24.25 -3.68 -3.35
N VAL A 167 -24.03 -4.32 -4.49
CA VAL A 167 -24.94 -5.32 -5.06
C VAL A 167 -24.59 -6.74 -4.60
N PRO A 168 -25.59 -7.66 -4.47
CA PRO A 168 -25.37 -9.00 -3.91
C PRO A 168 -24.42 -9.89 -4.71
N ASN A 169 -24.19 -9.58 -5.98
CA ASN A 169 -23.33 -10.35 -6.86
C ASN A 169 -21.84 -9.96 -6.77
N ILE A 170 -21.46 -8.97 -5.95
CA ILE A 170 -20.06 -8.72 -5.61
C ILE A 170 -19.63 -9.67 -4.51
N ARG A 171 -18.71 -10.59 -4.82
CA ARG A 171 -18.12 -11.53 -3.87
C ARG A 171 -16.77 -11.05 -3.40
N ARG A 172 -16.61 -10.91 -2.08
CA ARG A 172 -15.39 -10.41 -1.45
C ARG A 172 -14.57 -11.56 -0.90
N PHE A 173 -13.36 -11.71 -1.41
CA PHE A 173 -12.37 -12.71 -1.00
C PHE A 173 -11.35 -12.09 -0.03
N ASP A 174 -10.66 -12.91 0.73
CA ASP A 174 -9.70 -12.41 1.72
C ASP A 174 -8.37 -11.98 1.08
N ASP A 175 -8.02 -12.57 -0.08
CA ASP A 175 -6.78 -12.32 -0.81
C ASP A 175 -6.96 -12.36 -2.34
N ASP A 176 -5.89 -11.99 -3.04
CA ASP A 176 -5.84 -11.95 -4.50
C ASP A 176 -5.86 -13.36 -5.13
N SER A 177 -5.23 -14.34 -4.48
CA SER A 177 -5.17 -15.73 -4.98
C SER A 177 -6.54 -16.37 -4.99
N SER A 178 -7.30 -16.24 -3.91
CA SER A 178 -8.68 -16.74 -3.79
C SER A 178 -9.60 -16.08 -4.83
N ASN A 179 -9.41 -14.78 -5.07
CA ASN A 179 -10.15 -14.04 -6.09
C ASN A 179 -9.86 -14.58 -7.51
N ILE A 180 -8.58 -14.83 -7.84
CA ILE A 180 -8.15 -15.41 -9.11
C ILE A 180 -8.69 -16.83 -9.26
N GLN A 181 -8.60 -17.66 -8.23
CA GLN A 181 -9.12 -19.03 -8.24
C GLN A 181 -10.64 -19.07 -8.44
N ALA A 182 -11.37 -18.10 -7.90
CA ALA A 182 -12.82 -18.00 -8.08
C ALA A 182 -13.18 -17.73 -9.55
N LEU A 183 -12.38 -16.95 -10.29
CA LEU A 183 -12.56 -16.77 -11.73
C LEU A 183 -12.23 -18.06 -12.51
N VAL A 184 -11.09 -18.67 -12.21
CA VAL A 184 -10.63 -19.90 -12.90
C VAL A 184 -11.59 -21.07 -12.69
N SER A 185 -12.18 -21.19 -11.50
CA SER A 185 -13.17 -22.24 -11.17
C SER A 185 -14.61 -21.91 -11.63
N GLY A 186 -14.86 -20.73 -12.20
CA GLY A 186 -16.20 -20.30 -12.62
C GLY A 186 -17.14 -19.94 -11.45
N GLN A 187 -16.63 -19.73 -10.24
CA GLN A 187 -17.43 -19.22 -9.13
C GLN A 187 -17.88 -17.78 -9.36
N VAL A 188 -17.07 -17.02 -10.09
CA VAL A 188 -17.37 -15.66 -10.55
C VAL A 188 -17.14 -15.55 -12.05
N ASP A 189 -17.79 -14.59 -12.69
CA ASP A 189 -17.74 -14.38 -14.14
C ASP A 189 -16.69 -13.31 -14.52
N ALA A 190 -16.36 -12.45 -13.59
CA ALA A 190 -15.35 -11.40 -13.71
C ALA A 190 -14.67 -11.16 -12.37
N ILE A 191 -13.47 -10.58 -12.40
CA ILE A 191 -12.77 -10.14 -11.19
C ILE A 191 -12.27 -8.72 -11.32
N GLY A 192 -12.40 -7.95 -10.24
CA GLY A 192 -11.62 -6.75 -10.04
C GLY A 192 -10.18 -7.12 -9.70
N GLY A 193 -9.24 -6.53 -10.40
CA GLY A 193 -7.82 -6.80 -10.26
C GLY A 193 -6.97 -5.60 -10.62
N ASN A 194 -5.73 -5.87 -10.96
CA ASN A 194 -4.81 -4.90 -11.51
C ASN A 194 -4.09 -5.45 -12.74
N THR A 195 -3.35 -4.60 -13.44
CA THR A 195 -2.71 -4.95 -14.72
C THR A 195 -1.72 -6.13 -14.63
N THR A 196 -1.25 -6.50 -13.45
CA THR A 196 -0.34 -7.65 -13.27
C THR A 196 -1.08 -8.98 -13.02
N TYR A 197 -2.41 -8.97 -12.81
CA TYR A 197 -3.18 -10.19 -12.55
C TYR A 197 -3.13 -11.20 -13.72
N LYS A 198 -2.97 -10.71 -14.95
CA LYS A 198 -2.84 -11.58 -16.12
C LYS A 198 -1.69 -12.59 -15.96
N ILE A 199 -0.57 -12.17 -15.35
CA ILE A 199 0.57 -13.06 -15.07
C ILE A 199 0.15 -14.24 -14.16
N ASN A 200 -0.64 -13.95 -13.14
CA ASN A 200 -1.12 -14.97 -12.20
C ASN A 200 -2.21 -15.84 -12.81
N LEU A 201 -3.08 -15.27 -13.64
CA LEU A 201 -4.11 -16.02 -14.40
C LEU A 201 -3.48 -16.97 -15.40
N ASP A 202 -2.43 -16.55 -16.13
CA ASP A 202 -1.73 -17.39 -17.10
C ASP A 202 -1.01 -18.56 -16.40
N ARG A 203 -0.53 -18.35 -15.19
CA ARG A 203 0.06 -19.42 -14.38
C ARG A 203 -1.00 -20.38 -13.83
N ALA A 204 -2.12 -19.86 -13.32
CA ALA A 204 -3.19 -20.68 -12.72
C ALA A 204 -4.00 -21.44 -13.77
N SER A 205 -4.14 -20.91 -14.98
CA SER A 205 -4.89 -21.48 -16.08
C SER A 205 -4.17 -21.22 -17.41
N PRO A 206 -3.14 -22.00 -17.75
CA PRO A 206 -2.41 -21.85 -19.01
C PRO A 206 -3.34 -21.96 -20.22
N GLY A 207 -3.18 -21.06 -21.19
CA GLY A 207 -4.04 -21.03 -22.39
C GLY A 207 -5.44 -20.47 -22.15
N ASN A 208 -5.68 -19.83 -20.99
CA ASN A 208 -6.94 -19.16 -20.73
C ASN A 208 -7.22 -18.02 -21.74
N ASP A 209 -8.48 -17.64 -21.84
CA ASP A 209 -8.97 -16.54 -22.67
C ASP A 209 -9.31 -15.28 -21.85
N TYR A 210 -8.80 -15.14 -20.63
CA TYR A 210 -9.07 -13.97 -19.80
C TYR A 210 -8.33 -12.73 -20.30
N GLU A 211 -9.05 -11.63 -20.33
CA GLU A 211 -8.53 -10.34 -20.80
C GLU A 211 -9.01 -9.17 -19.93
N GLN A 212 -8.33 -8.06 -20.01
CA GLN A 212 -8.74 -6.80 -19.43
C GLN A 212 -9.95 -6.26 -20.20
N LYS A 213 -11.04 -5.99 -19.49
CA LYS A 213 -12.27 -5.42 -20.05
C LYS A 213 -12.36 -3.91 -19.82
N LEU A 214 -12.16 -3.48 -18.60
CA LEU A 214 -12.29 -2.08 -18.20
C LEU A 214 -11.05 -1.62 -17.40
N VAL A 215 -10.73 -0.34 -17.50
CA VAL A 215 -9.78 0.34 -16.61
C VAL A 215 -10.58 1.31 -15.74
N PHE A 216 -10.43 1.21 -14.43
CA PHE A 216 -11.15 2.08 -13.49
C PHE A 216 -10.34 3.33 -13.13
N ASN A 217 -9.08 3.14 -12.75
CA ASN A 217 -8.17 4.23 -12.41
C ASN A 217 -6.71 3.78 -12.44
N GLU A 218 -5.80 4.73 -12.35
CA GLU A 218 -4.40 4.49 -12.01
C GLU A 218 -4.24 4.46 -10.50
N GLN A 219 -3.41 3.51 -10.02
CA GLN A 219 -3.02 3.42 -8.64
C GLN A 219 -1.52 3.65 -8.52
N TRP A 220 -1.15 4.66 -7.76
CA TRP A 220 0.21 4.88 -7.33
C TRP A 220 0.46 4.21 -5.98
N MET A 221 1.69 3.74 -5.74
CA MET A 221 2.08 3.04 -4.52
C MET A 221 3.20 3.77 -3.82
N GLY A 222 3.00 4.07 -2.54
CA GLY A 222 3.98 4.68 -1.65
C GLY A 222 4.33 3.74 -0.50
N VAL A 223 5.53 3.86 0.03
CA VAL A 223 5.88 3.22 1.30
C VAL A 223 5.03 3.88 2.38
N THR A 224 4.38 3.06 3.20
CA THR A 224 3.37 3.54 4.15
C THR A 224 3.89 3.40 5.57
N THR A 225 3.77 4.50 6.33
CA THR A 225 4.15 4.62 7.74
C THR A 225 2.95 5.06 8.58
N LYS A 226 3.08 5.07 9.90
CA LYS A 226 2.07 5.67 10.78
C LYS A 226 1.98 7.18 10.54
N LEU A 227 0.81 7.74 10.81
CA LEU A 227 0.65 9.20 10.78
C LEU A 227 1.60 9.87 11.79
N GLY A 228 2.19 10.99 11.38
CA GLY A 228 3.04 11.79 12.25
C GLY A 228 4.51 11.34 12.32
N ASP A 229 4.87 10.20 11.76
CA ASP A 229 6.24 9.69 11.72
C ASP A 229 7.10 10.47 10.69
N LYS A 230 7.34 11.76 10.99
CA LYS A 230 7.98 12.71 10.06
C LYS A 230 9.37 12.28 9.64
N GLU A 231 10.22 11.88 10.58
CA GLU A 231 11.62 11.57 10.30
C GLU A 231 11.78 10.38 9.35
N ILE A 232 11.02 9.30 9.59
CA ILE A 232 11.06 8.13 8.70
C ILE A 232 10.44 8.46 7.33
N ASN A 233 9.37 9.28 7.29
CA ASN A 233 8.77 9.71 6.03
C ASN A 233 9.73 10.58 5.21
N ASP A 234 10.39 11.55 5.82
CA ASP A 234 11.41 12.40 5.17
C ASP A 234 12.60 11.57 4.68
N TRP A 235 13.04 10.59 5.47
CA TRP A 235 14.09 9.67 5.08
C TRP A 235 13.68 8.81 3.86
N LEU A 236 12.47 8.25 3.89
CA LEU A 236 11.92 7.46 2.79
C LEU A 236 11.78 8.29 1.50
N ASN A 237 11.36 9.53 1.59
CA ASN A 237 11.24 10.40 0.43
C ASN A 237 12.61 10.68 -0.23
N LYS A 238 13.64 10.95 0.59
CA LYS A 238 15.03 11.10 0.10
C LYS A 238 15.56 9.80 -0.51
N PHE A 239 15.27 8.66 0.12
CA PHE A 239 15.63 7.35 -0.38
C PHE A 239 14.99 7.06 -1.74
N ILE A 240 13.68 7.32 -1.90
CA ILE A 240 12.98 7.11 -3.17
C ILE A 240 13.53 8.02 -4.27
N ASP A 241 13.81 9.28 -3.98
CA ASP A 241 14.45 10.18 -4.94
C ASP A 241 15.82 9.65 -5.36
N LYS A 242 16.62 9.14 -4.41
CA LYS A 242 17.94 8.57 -4.66
C LYS A 242 17.88 7.34 -5.57
N ILE A 243 17.02 6.34 -5.26
CA ILE A 243 16.94 5.11 -6.07
C ILE A 243 16.33 5.32 -7.45
N LYS A 244 15.55 6.40 -7.64
CA LYS A 244 15.09 6.86 -8.96
C LYS A 244 16.24 7.45 -9.74
N ALA A 245 17.04 8.31 -9.12
CA ALA A 245 18.13 9.04 -9.78
C ALA A 245 19.31 8.13 -10.16
N ASP A 246 19.61 7.12 -9.35
CA ASP A 246 20.75 6.22 -9.55
C ASP A 246 20.42 4.94 -10.34
N GLY A 247 19.17 4.79 -10.80
CA GLY A 247 18.72 3.69 -11.67
C GLY A 247 18.37 2.39 -10.95
N ARG A 248 18.52 2.30 -9.62
CA ARG A 248 18.17 1.08 -8.87
C ARG A 248 16.68 0.74 -8.96
N LEU A 249 15.81 1.75 -8.93
CA LEU A 249 14.38 1.53 -9.08
C LEU A 249 14.01 1.08 -10.50
N GLU A 250 14.68 1.62 -11.52
CA GLU A 250 14.50 1.20 -12.92
C GLU A 250 14.93 -0.27 -13.12
N ALA A 251 16.05 -0.69 -12.52
CA ALA A 251 16.48 -2.07 -12.55
C ALA A 251 15.46 -3.03 -11.92
N ILE A 252 14.85 -2.65 -10.80
CA ILE A 252 13.76 -3.43 -10.16
C ILE A 252 12.52 -3.45 -11.07
N ASN A 253 12.17 -2.32 -11.66
CA ASN A 253 11.03 -2.21 -12.59
C ASN A 253 11.21 -3.14 -13.79
N LYS A 254 12.38 -3.12 -14.42
CA LYS A 254 12.72 -4.02 -15.52
C LYS A 254 12.70 -5.50 -15.11
N LYS A 255 13.26 -5.83 -13.95
CA LYS A 255 13.31 -7.20 -13.43
C LYS A 255 11.92 -7.80 -13.22
N TRP A 256 10.98 -7.03 -12.64
CA TRP A 256 9.71 -7.57 -12.18
C TRP A 256 8.54 -7.29 -13.12
N LEU A 257 8.55 -6.15 -13.80
CA LEU A 257 7.44 -5.70 -14.65
C LEU A 257 7.78 -5.75 -16.15
N ALA A 258 8.99 -6.17 -16.51
CA ALA A 258 9.50 -6.20 -17.89
C ALA A 258 9.37 -4.83 -18.60
N ALA A 259 9.41 -3.74 -17.85
CA ALA A 259 9.30 -2.38 -18.37
C ALA A 259 10.66 -1.69 -18.31
N ASP A 260 11.12 -1.19 -19.46
CA ASP A 260 12.45 -0.58 -19.60
C ASP A 260 12.56 0.83 -19.01
N ALA A 261 11.43 1.48 -18.72
CA ALA A 261 11.40 2.80 -18.12
C ALA A 261 10.44 2.86 -16.93
N LEU A 262 10.75 3.75 -15.99
CA LEU A 262 9.83 4.09 -14.90
C LEU A 262 8.63 4.88 -15.43
N PRO A 263 7.45 4.73 -14.84
CA PRO A 263 6.31 5.59 -15.16
C PRO A 263 6.59 7.05 -14.75
N ASN A 264 5.88 8.00 -15.38
CA ASN A 264 5.91 9.39 -14.93
C ASN A 264 5.18 9.52 -13.60
N PHE A 265 5.92 9.47 -12.51
CA PHE A 265 5.36 9.60 -11.17
C PHE A 265 4.78 10.99 -10.94
N PRO A 266 3.58 11.11 -10.34
CA PRO A 266 3.03 12.41 -9.99
C PRO A 266 3.86 13.07 -8.88
N GLU A 267 4.05 14.38 -8.99
CA GLU A 267 4.70 15.18 -7.93
C GLU A 267 3.76 15.40 -6.72
N ARG A 268 2.45 15.29 -6.95
CA ARG A 268 1.41 15.42 -5.92
C ARG A 268 0.19 14.58 -6.30
N LEU A 269 -0.53 14.14 -5.29
CA LEU A 269 -1.84 13.52 -5.43
C LEU A 269 -2.84 14.28 -4.55
N GLU A 270 -4.03 14.53 -5.06
CA GLU A 270 -5.06 15.28 -4.32
C GLU A 270 -5.46 14.54 -3.04
N GLY A 271 -5.44 15.25 -1.91
CA GLY A 271 -5.77 14.69 -0.61
C GLY A 271 -4.75 13.68 -0.05
N ILE A 272 -3.55 13.58 -0.64
CA ILE A 272 -2.50 12.64 -0.20
C ILE A 272 -1.18 13.40 -0.08
N PRO A 273 -0.85 13.95 1.09
CA PRO A 273 0.44 14.59 1.31
C PRO A 273 1.56 13.53 1.33
N PHE A 274 2.65 13.79 0.57
CA PHE A 274 3.84 12.93 0.59
C PHE A 274 4.79 13.27 1.72
N THR A 275 4.58 14.37 2.40
CA THR A 275 5.37 14.85 3.53
C THR A 275 4.47 15.12 4.73
N VAL A 276 4.98 14.82 5.91
CA VAL A 276 4.34 15.20 7.18
C VAL A 276 4.60 16.70 7.40
N GLN A 277 3.54 17.47 7.59
CA GLN A 277 3.60 18.90 7.90
C GLN A 277 4.00 19.15 9.35
#